data_6c90ad6c4b3135052f8020b04e944d3b
#
_entry.id   6c90ad6c4b3135052f8020b04e944d3b
#
_cell.length_a   1.000
_cell.length_b   1.000
_cell.length_c   1.000
_cell.angle_alpha   90.00
_cell.angle_beta   90.00
_cell.angle_gamma   90.00
#
_symmetry.space_group_name_H-M   'P 1'
#
loop_
_entity.id
_entity.type
_entity.pdbx_description
1 polymer ?
#
loop_
_entity_poly.entity_id
_entity_poly.type
_entity_poly.pdbx_seq_one_letter_code
_entity_poly.pdbx_strand_id
1 'polypeptide(L)'
;MNKIIQVNFLKRRAPSSLLGLALDGSRLEGVVLRRSNGSLQVIQRFAASLSLDPLTNEPELVGREILHHLEAARVRERRCVVALPLKWALTAQTKIPELPEADVASFLQIEAERGFPTDVAALQMATSRLVSASGERLATFVGVPKVHVERLEQVLHAAKLRPLSFSLGITALQPAGAGISEGVLALAVGEHQLGLQITCGGGVAALRALDGAVEAEEGARGLLGELVAREARITLGQLPADLRDAIKRIRLFGPREQIQELADEIRPRFESGGLKVEVVTSYPANEFAKTIPPETPVSDALSLAARHITGRSDPFEFRPPKVSAWQRVTSKYAPGRLRKIAAAAAAVLMVVVGLFAFQQWQLARLRSQWASMSPKVKKLNQVQAQIQKYRPWFDESFRYLGIMRDVANAFTADGSVTAKTLGIREVSEGREAAEARGLSAVSCSGNAENYATVVTTIHKLGAINGVTNFNYQIRGKTPMQFTFDFQMTGGPR
;
A
#
# COMPACT_ATOMS: atom_id res chain seq x y z
N MET A 1 31.02 15.61 -4.58
CA MET A 1 30.74 14.22 -4.96
C MET A 1 29.35 13.86 -4.48
N ASN A 2 28.31 14.20 -5.26
CA ASN A 2 26.91 13.84 -4.95
C ASN A 2 26.47 12.78 -5.95
N LYS A 3 26.47 11.51 -5.51
CA LYS A 3 25.80 10.43 -6.24
C LYS A 3 24.30 10.72 -6.22
N ILE A 4 23.77 11.17 -7.34
CA ILE A 4 22.35 11.17 -7.63
C ILE A 4 21.94 9.70 -7.66
N ILE A 5 21.18 9.29 -6.65
CA ILE A 5 20.52 7.98 -6.63
C ILE A 5 19.50 8.00 -7.75
N GLN A 6 19.86 7.46 -8.91
CA GLN A 6 18.89 7.07 -9.92
C GLN A 6 18.01 5.98 -9.27
N VAL A 7 16.82 6.40 -8.85
CA VAL A 7 15.77 5.47 -8.48
C VAL A 7 15.42 4.70 -9.76
N ASN A 8 15.97 3.50 -9.89
CA ASN A 8 15.57 2.54 -10.91
C ASN A 8 14.07 2.29 -10.71
N PHE A 9 13.24 2.98 -11.47
CA PHE A 9 11.85 2.61 -11.64
C PHE A 9 11.85 1.14 -12.08
N LEU A 10 11.39 0.26 -11.21
CA LEU A 10 11.10 -1.13 -11.53
C LEU A 10 10.46 -1.15 -12.92
N LYS A 11 11.20 -1.65 -13.92
CA LYS A 11 10.70 -1.87 -15.28
C LYS A 11 9.42 -2.69 -15.12
N ARG A 12 8.26 -2.04 -15.21
CA ARG A 12 6.97 -2.75 -15.22
C ARG A 12 7.07 -3.75 -16.36
N ARG A 13 6.97 -5.03 -16.06
CA ARG A 13 6.91 -6.06 -17.09
C ARG A 13 5.82 -5.66 -18.07
N ALA A 14 6.18 -5.50 -19.32
CA ALA A 14 5.23 -5.22 -20.39
C ALA A 14 4.11 -6.28 -20.34
N PRO A 15 2.85 -5.87 -20.51
CA PRO A 15 1.73 -6.81 -20.44
C PRO A 15 1.90 -7.91 -21.49
N SER A 16 1.44 -9.12 -21.16
CA SER A 16 1.48 -10.26 -22.07
C SER A 16 0.46 -10.13 -23.23
N SER A 17 -0.65 -9.42 -22.97
CA SER A 17 -1.66 -9.07 -23.97
C SER A 17 -2.14 -7.63 -23.75
N LEU A 18 -2.60 -6.98 -24.80
CA LEU A 18 -3.03 -5.59 -24.80
C LEU A 18 -4.04 -5.31 -25.90
N LEU A 19 -5.02 -4.50 -25.61
CA LEU A 19 -5.97 -3.97 -26.58
C LEU A 19 -5.47 -2.60 -27.07
N GLY A 20 -5.20 -2.47 -28.38
CA GLY A 20 -5.07 -1.18 -29.04
C GLY A 20 -6.45 -0.70 -29.48
N LEU A 21 -6.77 0.54 -29.21
CA LEU A 21 -7.98 1.21 -29.69
C LEU A 21 -7.59 2.44 -30.47
N ALA A 22 -8.25 2.67 -31.58
CA ALA A 22 -8.17 3.91 -32.33
C ALA A 22 -9.55 4.51 -32.50
N LEU A 23 -9.67 5.78 -32.20
CA LEU A 23 -10.86 6.56 -32.39
C LEU A 23 -10.61 7.57 -33.51
N ASP A 24 -11.39 7.52 -34.57
CA ASP A 24 -11.32 8.45 -35.68
C ASP A 24 -12.74 8.81 -36.16
N GLY A 25 -13.18 10.00 -35.84
CA GLY A 25 -14.58 10.40 -36.05
C GLY A 25 -15.55 9.51 -35.24
N SER A 26 -16.48 8.90 -35.98
CA SER A 26 -17.41 7.89 -35.43
C SER A 26 -16.85 6.47 -35.43
N ARG A 27 -15.72 6.23 -36.09
CA ARG A 27 -15.13 4.91 -36.23
C ARG A 27 -14.30 4.55 -35.02
N LEU A 28 -14.61 3.40 -34.41
CA LEU A 28 -13.81 2.75 -33.38
C LEU A 28 -13.16 1.49 -33.96
N GLU A 29 -11.83 1.46 -33.99
CA GLU A 29 -11.07 0.26 -34.35
C GLU A 29 -10.39 -0.33 -33.13
N GLY A 30 -10.37 -1.65 -33.00
CA GLY A 30 -9.70 -2.33 -31.91
C GLY A 30 -8.92 -3.55 -32.38
N VAL A 31 -7.74 -3.75 -31.80
CA VAL A 31 -6.84 -4.88 -32.08
C VAL A 31 -6.31 -5.42 -30.76
N VAL A 32 -6.52 -6.69 -30.51
CA VAL A 32 -5.93 -7.41 -29.37
C VAL A 32 -4.64 -8.07 -29.79
N LEU A 33 -3.53 -7.63 -29.22
CA LEU A 33 -2.22 -8.23 -29.42
C LEU A 33 -1.81 -9.06 -28.22
N ARG A 34 -1.15 -10.18 -28.48
CA ARG A 34 -0.48 -11.02 -27.47
C ARG A 34 0.99 -11.17 -27.80
N ARG A 35 1.82 -11.02 -26.80
CA ARG A 35 3.25 -11.30 -26.91
C ARG A 35 3.49 -12.81 -26.88
N SER A 36 4.09 -13.35 -27.94
CA SER A 36 4.60 -14.70 -28.03
C SER A 36 6.13 -14.68 -28.11
N ASN A 37 6.77 -15.84 -28.02
CA ASN A 37 8.23 -15.96 -28.11
C ASN A 37 8.74 -15.43 -29.45
N GLY A 38 9.31 -14.20 -29.45
CA GLY A 38 9.87 -13.55 -30.64
C GLY A 38 8.87 -12.84 -31.56
N SER A 39 7.56 -13.07 -31.43
CA SER A 39 6.53 -12.50 -32.30
C SER A 39 5.39 -11.83 -31.55
N LEU A 40 4.60 -11.05 -32.26
CA LEU A 40 3.32 -10.49 -31.80
C LEU A 40 2.21 -11.21 -32.56
N GLN A 41 1.26 -11.78 -31.83
CA GLN A 41 0.09 -12.45 -32.41
C GLN A 41 -1.12 -11.53 -32.30
N VAL A 42 -1.82 -11.36 -33.42
CA VAL A 42 -3.14 -10.71 -33.47
C VAL A 42 -4.16 -11.74 -33.06
N ILE A 43 -4.80 -11.53 -31.92
CA ILE A 43 -5.80 -12.46 -31.39
C ILE A 43 -7.19 -12.11 -31.91
N GLN A 44 -7.50 -10.82 -31.95
CA GLN A 44 -8.81 -10.30 -32.37
C GLN A 44 -8.65 -8.94 -33.03
N ARG A 45 -9.53 -8.66 -33.99
CA ARG A 45 -9.70 -7.34 -34.59
C ARG A 45 -11.19 -7.05 -34.72
N PHE A 46 -11.54 -5.81 -34.56
CA PHE A 46 -12.88 -5.31 -34.83
C PHE A 46 -12.83 -3.87 -35.31
N ALA A 47 -13.82 -3.48 -36.06
CA ALA A 47 -14.12 -2.09 -36.37
C ALA A 47 -15.63 -1.90 -36.18
N ALA A 48 -16.02 -0.82 -35.57
CA ALA A 48 -17.40 -0.46 -35.30
C ALA A 48 -17.61 1.02 -35.58
N SER A 49 -18.82 1.40 -35.97
CA SER A 49 -19.24 2.78 -36.01
C SER A 49 -20.01 3.10 -34.74
N LEU A 50 -19.58 4.12 -34.01
CA LEU A 50 -20.28 4.63 -32.85
C LEU A 50 -21.41 5.55 -33.29
N SER A 51 -22.58 5.32 -32.73
CA SER A 51 -23.73 6.20 -32.95
C SER A 51 -23.72 7.44 -32.05
N LEU A 52 -22.99 7.34 -30.94
CA LEU A 52 -22.81 8.36 -29.93
C LEU A 52 -21.41 8.98 -29.97
N ASP A 53 -21.34 10.30 -29.93
CA ASP A 53 -20.06 11.01 -29.88
C ASP A 53 -19.45 10.94 -28.46
N PRO A 54 -18.23 10.45 -28.31
CA PRO A 54 -17.54 10.33 -27.00
C PRO A 54 -17.33 11.65 -26.28
N LEU A 55 -17.34 12.79 -26.97
CA LEU A 55 -17.09 14.10 -26.36
C LEU A 55 -18.36 14.82 -25.91
N THR A 56 -19.48 14.59 -26.59
CA THR A 56 -20.72 15.34 -26.36
C THR A 56 -21.77 14.54 -25.60
N ASN A 57 -21.87 13.23 -25.86
CA ASN A 57 -22.85 12.36 -25.20
C ASN A 57 -22.40 11.91 -23.81
N GLU A 58 -23.32 11.44 -22.97
CA GLU A 58 -23.01 10.94 -21.63
C GLU A 58 -22.02 9.76 -21.66
N PRO A 59 -20.96 9.79 -20.83
CA PRO A 59 -19.92 8.75 -20.84
C PRO A 59 -20.45 7.34 -20.61
N GLU A 60 -21.48 7.20 -19.78
CA GLU A 60 -22.09 5.91 -19.46
C GLU A 60 -22.83 5.30 -20.67
N LEU A 61 -23.45 6.14 -21.51
CA LEU A 61 -24.13 5.68 -22.72
C LEU A 61 -23.12 5.24 -23.78
N VAL A 62 -22.14 6.10 -24.07
CA VAL A 62 -21.05 5.78 -25.02
C VAL A 62 -20.25 4.56 -24.54
N GLY A 63 -19.98 4.51 -23.24
CA GLY A 63 -19.25 3.37 -22.64
C GLY A 63 -20.00 2.05 -22.78
N ARG A 64 -21.31 2.06 -22.67
CA ARG A 64 -22.17 0.86 -22.92
C ARG A 64 -22.14 0.45 -24.39
N GLU A 65 -22.19 1.41 -25.31
CA GLU A 65 -22.07 1.13 -26.74
C GLU A 65 -20.73 0.48 -27.09
N ILE A 66 -19.63 1.07 -26.59
CA ILE A 66 -18.29 0.47 -26.77
C ILE A 66 -18.22 -0.92 -26.14
N LEU A 67 -18.75 -1.13 -24.93
CA LEU A 67 -18.77 -2.42 -24.29
C LEU A 67 -19.54 -3.46 -25.12
N HIS A 68 -20.68 -3.08 -25.69
CA HIS A 68 -21.46 -3.94 -26.58
C HIS A 68 -20.65 -4.38 -27.82
N HIS A 69 -19.92 -3.47 -28.46
CA HIS A 69 -19.05 -3.80 -29.59
C HIS A 69 -17.88 -4.72 -29.18
N LEU A 70 -17.30 -4.51 -28.01
CA LEU A 70 -16.25 -5.37 -27.47
C LEU A 70 -16.77 -6.80 -27.17
N GLU A 71 -17.98 -6.91 -26.63
CA GLU A 71 -18.63 -8.20 -26.34
C GLU A 71 -19.01 -8.93 -27.64
N ALA A 72 -19.58 -8.23 -28.61
CA ALA A 72 -19.87 -8.78 -29.94
C ALA A 72 -18.60 -9.30 -30.63
N ALA A 73 -17.49 -8.58 -30.50
CA ALA A 73 -16.19 -9.00 -31.01
C ALA A 73 -15.48 -10.01 -30.09
N ARG A 74 -16.10 -10.46 -29.00
CA ARG A 74 -15.53 -11.39 -28.00
C ARG A 74 -14.20 -10.94 -27.39
N VAL A 75 -13.98 -9.64 -27.27
CA VAL A 75 -12.77 -9.05 -26.68
C VAL A 75 -12.81 -9.17 -25.16
N ARG A 76 -11.86 -9.92 -24.58
CA ARG A 76 -11.75 -10.14 -23.13
C ARG A 76 -10.69 -9.25 -22.47
N GLU A 77 -9.70 -8.75 -23.24
CA GLU A 77 -8.67 -7.87 -22.70
C GLU A 77 -9.29 -6.54 -22.28
N ARG A 78 -8.94 -6.09 -21.08
CA ARG A 78 -9.46 -4.85 -20.49
C ARG A 78 -8.42 -3.74 -20.40
N ARG A 79 -7.14 -4.08 -20.52
CA ARG A 79 -6.05 -3.09 -20.55
C ARG A 79 -5.93 -2.62 -21.98
N CYS A 80 -6.00 -1.30 -22.17
CA CYS A 80 -5.95 -0.74 -23.50
C CYS A 80 -4.94 0.43 -23.60
N VAL A 81 -4.47 0.66 -24.82
CA VAL A 81 -3.81 1.87 -25.27
C VAL A 81 -4.67 2.51 -26.35
N VAL A 82 -4.74 3.82 -26.37
CA VAL A 82 -5.74 4.53 -27.14
C VAL A 82 -5.07 5.55 -28.06
N ALA A 83 -5.32 5.45 -29.35
CA ALA A 83 -4.96 6.42 -30.33
C ALA A 83 -6.02 7.53 -30.35
N LEU A 84 -5.59 8.75 -30.02
CA LEU A 84 -6.43 9.95 -30.05
C LEU A 84 -6.53 10.47 -31.49
N PRO A 85 -7.67 11.06 -31.87
CA PRO A 85 -7.84 11.74 -33.15
C PRO A 85 -6.85 12.89 -33.31
N LEU A 86 -6.16 12.96 -34.45
CA LEU A 86 -5.18 14.01 -34.70
C LEU A 86 -5.80 15.41 -34.71
N LYS A 87 -7.08 15.56 -35.08
CA LYS A 87 -7.81 16.83 -35.06
C LYS A 87 -7.93 17.47 -33.64
N TRP A 88 -7.70 16.69 -32.60
CA TRP A 88 -7.68 17.23 -31.24
C TRP A 88 -6.35 17.85 -30.87
N ALA A 89 -5.32 17.61 -31.66
CA ALA A 89 -3.95 18.04 -31.37
C ALA A 89 -3.70 19.45 -31.90
N LEU A 90 -3.30 20.33 -31.00
CA LEU A 90 -2.65 21.60 -31.35
C LEU A 90 -1.15 21.37 -31.39
N THR A 91 -0.46 21.96 -32.37
CA THR A 91 0.97 21.78 -32.55
C THR A 91 1.70 23.14 -32.61
N ALA A 92 2.85 23.20 -31.97
CA ALA A 92 3.78 24.34 -32.06
C ALA A 92 5.20 23.84 -32.09
N GLN A 93 6.13 24.63 -32.62
CA GLN A 93 7.54 24.30 -32.73
C GLN A 93 8.40 25.46 -32.23
N THR A 94 9.52 25.15 -31.58
CA THR A 94 10.51 26.14 -31.15
C THR A 94 11.93 25.62 -31.33
N LYS A 95 12.88 26.55 -31.44
CA LYS A 95 14.31 26.25 -31.38
C LYS A 95 14.76 26.25 -29.92
N ILE A 96 15.54 25.25 -29.54
CA ILE A 96 16.15 25.18 -28.22
C ILE A 96 17.52 25.82 -28.28
N PRO A 97 17.77 26.96 -27.63
CA PRO A 97 19.09 27.57 -27.60
C PRO A 97 20.09 26.70 -26.81
N GLU A 98 21.35 27.08 -26.81
CA GLU A 98 22.37 26.42 -25.99
C GLU A 98 22.15 26.69 -24.51
N LEU A 99 21.40 25.83 -23.87
CA LEU A 99 21.09 25.89 -22.45
C LEU A 99 21.56 24.61 -21.72
N PRO A 100 21.91 24.72 -20.44
CA PRO A 100 22.10 23.55 -19.57
C PRO A 100 20.85 22.66 -19.60
N GLU A 101 21.03 21.35 -19.63
CA GLU A 101 19.91 20.42 -19.72
C GLU A 101 18.88 20.57 -18.55
N ALA A 102 19.33 21.06 -17.39
CA ALA A 102 18.46 21.37 -16.26
C ALA A 102 17.45 22.49 -16.54
N ASP A 103 17.81 23.44 -17.39
CA ASP A 103 17.00 24.63 -17.69
C ASP A 103 16.10 24.44 -18.92
N VAL A 104 16.40 23.43 -19.75
CA VAL A 104 15.62 23.14 -20.96
C VAL A 104 14.15 22.90 -20.67
N ALA A 105 13.82 22.20 -19.60
CA ALA A 105 12.42 21.90 -19.25
C ALA A 105 11.63 23.18 -18.95
N SER A 106 12.21 24.11 -18.21
CA SER A 106 11.59 25.41 -17.86
C SER A 106 11.45 26.31 -19.09
N PHE A 107 12.49 26.34 -19.95
CA PHE A 107 12.46 27.04 -21.24
C PHE A 107 11.33 26.52 -22.13
N LEU A 108 11.21 25.20 -22.28
CA LEU A 108 10.17 24.59 -23.11
C LEU A 108 8.76 24.88 -22.58
N GLN A 109 8.59 24.99 -21.27
CA GLN A 109 7.31 25.38 -20.69
C GLN A 109 6.92 26.82 -21.08
N ILE A 110 7.84 27.76 -21.00
CA ILE A 110 7.61 29.16 -21.38
C ILE A 110 7.31 29.28 -22.90
N GLU A 111 8.06 28.56 -23.70
CA GLU A 111 7.85 28.56 -25.16
C GLU A 111 6.51 27.90 -25.55
N ALA A 112 6.07 26.90 -24.84
CA ALA A 112 4.74 26.32 -25.03
C ALA A 112 3.63 27.34 -24.74
N GLU A 113 3.76 28.13 -23.65
CA GLU A 113 2.81 29.20 -23.32
C GLU A 113 2.70 30.28 -24.40
N ARG A 114 3.80 30.51 -25.13
CA ARG A 114 3.83 31.45 -26.26
C ARG A 114 3.31 30.86 -27.58
N GLY A 115 3.54 29.56 -27.77
CA GLY A 115 3.27 28.87 -29.04
C GLY A 115 1.81 28.45 -29.24
N PHE A 116 1.02 28.33 -28.17
CA PHE A 116 -0.37 27.93 -28.25
C PHE A 116 -1.32 29.11 -28.12
N PRO A 117 -2.42 29.15 -28.92
CA PRO A 117 -3.43 30.18 -28.82
C PRO A 117 -4.36 30.03 -27.60
N THR A 118 -4.15 28.98 -26.80
CA THR A 118 -4.98 28.60 -25.65
C THR A 118 -4.12 28.46 -24.42
N ASP A 119 -4.67 28.66 -23.22
CA ASP A 119 -3.98 28.44 -21.97
C ASP A 119 -3.43 27.01 -21.89
N VAL A 120 -2.11 26.90 -21.77
CA VAL A 120 -1.40 25.64 -21.63
C VAL A 120 -1.88 24.83 -20.41
N ALA A 121 -2.39 25.50 -19.38
CA ALA A 121 -3.01 24.83 -18.24
C ALA A 121 -4.24 23.98 -18.61
N ALA A 122 -4.94 24.34 -19.69
CA ALA A 122 -6.07 23.58 -20.21
C ALA A 122 -5.68 22.43 -21.15
N LEU A 123 -4.40 22.34 -21.52
CA LEU A 123 -3.85 21.33 -22.43
C LEU A 123 -3.10 20.25 -21.70
N GLN A 124 -3.27 19.00 -22.14
CA GLN A 124 -2.36 17.91 -21.83
C GLN A 124 -1.23 17.95 -22.86
N MET A 125 -0.02 18.28 -22.39
CA MET A 125 1.13 18.55 -23.25
C MET A 125 2.05 17.35 -23.37
N ALA A 126 2.61 17.18 -24.58
CA ALA A 126 3.72 16.28 -24.85
C ALA A 126 4.72 16.95 -25.77
N THR A 127 5.99 16.57 -25.71
CA THR A 127 7.07 17.23 -26.46
C THR A 127 7.98 16.20 -27.09
N SER A 128 8.24 16.36 -28.38
CA SER A 128 9.28 15.63 -29.12
C SER A 128 10.46 16.53 -29.38
N ARG A 129 11.68 16.08 -29.05
CA ARG A 129 12.92 16.78 -29.32
C ARG A 129 13.62 16.15 -30.52
N LEU A 130 14.21 16.96 -31.33
CA LEU A 130 14.99 16.53 -32.51
C LEU A 130 16.25 17.38 -32.67
N VAL A 131 17.22 16.83 -33.36
CA VAL A 131 18.49 17.51 -33.64
C VAL A 131 18.72 17.48 -35.12
N SER A 132 19.00 18.64 -35.72
CA SER A 132 19.32 18.73 -37.12
C SER A 132 20.78 18.27 -37.42
N ALA A 133 21.10 18.06 -38.67
CA ALA A 133 22.46 17.70 -39.09
C ALA A 133 23.49 18.79 -38.74
N SER A 134 23.08 20.06 -38.70
CA SER A 134 23.89 21.20 -38.28
C SER A 134 24.09 21.30 -36.77
N GLY A 135 23.46 20.41 -36.00
CA GLY A 135 23.50 20.43 -34.53
C GLY A 135 22.42 21.32 -33.86
N GLU A 136 21.58 21.95 -34.66
CA GLU A 136 20.49 22.79 -34.15
C GLU A 136 19.45 21.91 -33.44
N ARG A 137 19.09 22.28 -32.20
CA ARG A 137 18.08 21.55 -31.38
C ARG A 137 16.71 22.20 -31.54
N LEU A 138 15.70 21.39 -31.82
CA LEU A 138 14.32 21.83 -31.94
C LEU A 138 13.42 21.01 -31.04
N ALA A 139 12.28 21.58 -30.71
CA ALA A 139 11.21 20.88 -29.99
C ALA A 139 9.88 21.11 -30.69
N THR A 140 9.13 20.03 -30.87
CA THR A 140 7.75 20.07 -31.32
C THR A 140 6.85 19.78 -30.14
N PHE A 141 5.98 20.72 -29.81
CA PHE A 141 4.95 20.60 -28.80
C PHE A 141 3.66 20.08 -29.41
N VAL A 142 3.01 19.22 -28.72
CA VAL A 142 1.66 18.78 -29.02
C VAL A 142 0.80 18.93 -27.78
N GLY A 143 -0.29 19.66 -27.90
CA GLY A 143 -1.27 19.86 -26.82
C GLY A 143 -2.62 19.29 -27.23
N VAL A 144 -3.23 18.50 -26.35
CA VAL A 144 -4.59 18.00 -26.51
C VAL A 144 -5.43 18.57 -25.35
N PRO A 145 -6.64 19.08 -25.57
CA PRO A 145 -7.50 19.60 -24.51
C PRO A 145 -7.70 18.56 -23.40
N LYS A 146 -7.40 18.93 -22.17
CA LYS A 146 -7.58 18.03 -20.99
C LYS A 146 -8.99 17.48 -20.89
N VAL A 147 -9.97 18.33 -21.18
CA VAL A 147 -11.38 17.95 -21.14
C VAL A 147 -11.68 16.78 -22.08
N HIS A 148 -11.07 16.73 -23.27
CA HIS A 148 -11.23 15.61 -24.21
C HIS A 148 -10.64 14.31 -23.65
N VAL A 149 -9.42 14.40 -23.10
CA VAL A 149 -8.74 13.22 -22.52
C VAL A 149 -9.49 12.69 -21.31
N GLU A 150 -9.90 13.56 -20.39
CA GLU A 150 -10.64 13.20 -19.19
C GLU A 150 -12.01 12.60 -19.54
N ARG A 151 -12.71 13.20 -20.52
CA ARG A 151 -13.99 12.69 -21.00
C ARG A 151 -13.85 11.29 -21.60
N LEU A 152 -12.86 11.11 -22.46
CA LEU A 152 -12.58 9.79 -23.05
C LEU A 152 -12.17 8.77 -21.99
N GLU A 153 -11.40 9.16 -20.97
CA GLU A 153 -11.06 8.26 -19.86
C GLU A 153 -12.31 7.81 -19.10
N GLN A 154 -13.29 8.70 -18.86
CA GLN A 154 -14.58 8.36 -18.26
C GLN A 154 -15.37 7.37 -19.12
N VAL A 155 -15.46 7.61 -20.43
CA VAL A 155 -16.11 6.70 -21.39
C VAL A 155 -15.47 5.31 -21.36
N LEU A 156 -14.15 5.23 -21.39
CA LEU A 156 -13.43 3.96 -21.36
C LEU A 156 -13.63 3.23 -20.02
N HIS A 157 -13.68 3.95 -18.91
CA HIS A 157 -14.01 3.36 -17.62
C HIS A 157 -15.44 2.81 -17.57
N ALA A 158 -16.41 3.53 -18.14
CA ALA A 158 -17.77 3.06 -18.27
C ALA A 158 -17.86 1.79 -19.16
N ALA A 159 -17.00 1.69 -20.19
CA ALA A 159 -16.81 0.49 -21.00
C ALA A 159 -16.03 -0.64 -20.27
N LYS A 160 -15.74 -0.51 -18.97
CA LYS A 160 -14.93 -1.43 -18.16
C LYS A 160 -13.51 -1.64 -18.68
N LEU A 161 -12.98 -0.67 -19.42
CA LEU A 161 -11.61 -0.66 -19.92
C LEU A 161 -10.68 0.08 -18.95
N ARG A 162 -9.38 -0.27 -19.03
CA ARG A 162 -8.31 0.35 -18.24
C ARG A 162 -7.26 0.94 -19.17
N PRO A 163 -7.38 2.22 -19.53
CA PRO A 163 -6.41 2.85 -20.39
C PRO A 163 -5.04 2.89 -19.70
N LEU A 164 -4.00 2.46 -20.40
CA LEU A 164 -2.61 2.52 -19.95
C LEU A 164 -1.86 3.70 -20.54
N SER A 165 -2.23 4.11 -21.76
CA SER A 165 -1.58 5.16 -22.52
C SER A 165 -2.60 5.83 -23.45
N PHE A 166 -2.44 7.14 -23.65
CA PHE A 166 -3.09 7.90 -24.71
C PHE A 166 -2.00 8.52 -25.60
N SER A 167 -2.04 8.28 -26.90
CA SER A 167 -1.10 8.83 -27.86
C SER A 167 -1.80 9.15 -29.17
N LEU A 168 -1.09 9.75 -30.13
CA LEU A 168 -1.64 10.00 -31.47
C LEU A 168 -1.37 8.77 -32.36
N GLY A 169 -2.37 8.32 -33.11
CA GLY A 169 -2.26 7.14 -33.96
C GLY A 169 -1.13 7.22 -34.98
N ILE A 170 -1.05 8.33 -35.69
CA ILE A 170 -0.02 8.55 -36.72
C ILE A 170 1.42 8.45 -36.18
N THR A 171 1.65 8.83 -34.92
CA THR A 171 2.99 8.73 -34.32
C THR A 171 3.41 7.29 -34.07
N ALA A 172 2.46 6.40 -33.93
CA ALA A 172 2.71 4.98 -33.81
C ALA A 172 2.93 4.30 -35.18
N LEU A 173 2.28 4.78 -36.23
CA LEU A 173 2.46 4.30 -37.60
C LEU A 173 3.89 4.55 -38.09
N GLN A 174 4.42 5.73 -37.80
CA GLN A 174 5.77 6.10 -38.17
C GLN A 174 6.61 6.37 -36.91
N PRO A 175 7.32 5.36 -36.38
CA PRO A 175 8.09 5.52 -35.17
C PRO A 175 9.24 6.51 -35.35
N ALA A 176 9.41 7.40 -34.39
CA ALA A 176 10.58 8.27 -34.25
C ALA A 176 11.60 7.59 -33.31
N GLY A 177 12.88 7.75 -33.59
CA GLY A 177 13.94 7.22 -32.73
C GLY A 177 15.32 7.67 -33.12
N ALA A 178 16.24 7.67 -32.17
CA ALA A 178 17.62 8.14 -32.33
C ALA A 178 18.46 7.35 -33.35
N GLY A 179 17.99 6.23 -33.87
CA GLY A 179 18.69 5.43 -34.89
C GLY A 179 18.17 5.62 -36.29
N ILE A 180 17.25 6.55 -36.52
CA ILE A 180 16.71 6.83 -37.87
C ILE A 180 17.52 7.94 -38.49
N SER A 181 18.43 7.57 -39.38
CA SER A 181 19.29 8.51 -40.11
C SER A 181 18.57 9.25 -41.26
N GLU A 182 17.53 8.63 -41.82
CA GLU A 182 16.74 9.20 -42.89
C GLU A 182 15.41 9.74 -42.39
N GLY A 183 15.10 10.97 -42.77
CA GLY A 183 13.79 11.57 -42.49
C GLY A 183 12.70 10.94 -43.34
N VAL A 184 11.50 10.87 -42.79
CA VAL A 184 10.29 10.29 -43.41
C VAL A 184 9.13 11.25 -43.25
N LEU A 185 8.39 11.46 -44.31
CA LEU A 185 7.08 12.07 -44.30
C LEU A 185 6.03 10.94 -44.33
N ALA A 186 5.21 10.84 -43.27
CA ALA A 186 4.09 9.90 -43.18
C ALA A 186 2.79 10.62 -43.51
N LEU A 187 1.97 10.00 -44.35
CA LEU A 187 0.61 10.41 -44.63
C LEU A 187 -0.34 9.26 -44.20
N ALA A 188 -1.26 9.56 -43.31
CA ALA A 188 -2.22 8.57 -42.77
C ALA A 188 -3.65 8.98 -43.15
N VAL A 189 -4.31 8.15 -43.95
CA VAL A 189 -5.70 8.37 -44.36
C VAL A 189 -6.64 7.95 -43.24
N GLY A 190 -7.35 8.92 -42.68
CA GLY A 190 -8.39 8.71 -41.68
C GLY A 190 -9.80 8.73 -42.26
N GLU A 191 -10.82 8.80 -41.39
CA GLU A 191 -12.21 8.77 -41.81
C GLU A 191 -12.65 10.08 -42.48
N HIS A 192 -12.24 11.23 -41.92
CA HIS A 192 -12.66 12.56 -42.39
C HIS A 192 -11.49 13.49 -42.67
N GLN A 193 -10.26 13.06 -42.43
CA GLN A 193 -9.07 13.88 -42.56
C GLN A 193 -7.86 13.03 -42.92
N LEU A 194 -6.83 13.65 -43.42
CA LEU A 194 -5.54 13.03 -43.66
C LEU A 194 -4.52 13.56 -42.64
N GLY A 195 -3.89 12.67 -41.91
CA GLY A 195 -2.78 13.02 -41.00
C GLY A 195 -1.48 13.14 -41.76
N LEU A 196 -0.68 14.18 -41.46
CA LEU A 196 0.66 14.38 -41.95
C LEU A 196 1.63 14.44 -40.78
N GLN A 197 2.70 13.62 -40.82
CA GLN A 197 3.79 13.65 -39.85
C GLN A 197 5.14 13.64 -40.55
N ILE A 198 6.04 14.53 -40.12
CA ILE A 198 7.43 14.49 -40.54
C ILE A 198 8.28 14.07 -39.36
N THR A 199 9.06 13.00 -39.57
CA THR A 199 10.00 12.44 -38.59
C THR A 199 11.42 12.57 -39.14
N CYS A 200 12.28 13.30 -38.45
CA CYS A 200 13.70 13.44 -38.77
C CYS A 200 14.47 13.85 -37.50
N GLY A 201 15.79 13.74 -37.52
CA GLY A 201 16.65 14.17 -36.41
C GLY A 201 16.35 13.46 -35.09
N GLY A 202 15.79 12.25 -35.14
CA GLY A 202 15.46 11.43 -33.97
C GLY A 202 14.14 11.80 -33.31
N GLY A 203 13.37 12.76 -33.84
CA GLY A 203 12.09 13.21 -33.31
C GLY A 203 11.04 13.51 -34.36
N VAL A 204 9.89 13.99 -33.94
CA VAL A 204 8.80 14.46 -34.81
C VAL A 204 9.04 15.97 -35.10
N ALA A 205 9.28 16.29 -36.34
CA ALA A 205 9.56 17.68 -36.79
C ALA A 205 8.28 18.45 -37.11
N ALA A 206 7.27 17.80 -37.68
CA ALA A 206 5.98 18.42 -37.96
C ALA A 206 4.85 17.42 -37.82
N LEU A 207 3.69 17.92 -37.43
CA LEU A 207 2.47 17.11 -37.26
C LEU A 207 1.26 18.00 -37.59
N ARG A 208 0.44 17.57 -38.54
CA ARG A 208 -0.72 18.35 -39.02
C ARG A 208 -1.88 17.43 -39.40
N ALA A 209 -3.09 17.86 -39.14
CA ALA A 209 -4.30 17.31 -39.77
C ALA A 209 -4.62 18.13 -41.01
N LEU A 210 -4.85 17.48 -42.13
CA LEU A 210 -5.25 18.09 -43.37
C LEU A 210 -6.75 17.93 -43.56
N ASP A 211 -7.49 18.98 -43.19
CA ASP A 211 -8.94 19.02 -43.37
C ASP A 211 -9.26 19.25 -44.85
N GLY A 212 -10.36 18.66 -45.30
CA GLY A 212 -10.80 18.76 -46.71
C GLY A 212 -9.95 17.94 -47.68
N ALA A 213 -8.96 17.14 -47.21
CA ALA A 213 -8.19 16.21 -48.07
C ALA A 213 -9.02 14.95 -48.39
N VAL A 214 -10.06 14.67 -47.64
CA VAL A 214 -10.97 13.52 -47.82
C VAL A 214 -12.35 14.08 -48.20
N GLU A 215 -12.81 13.80 -49.39
CA GLU A 215 -14.18 14.13 -49.84
C GLU A 215 -15.08 12.92 -49.68
N ALA A 216 -16.24 13.14 -49.08
CA ALA A 216 -17.30 12.14 -49.00
C ALA A 216 -18.40 12.51 -50.02
N GLU A 217 -18.28 12.04 -51.23
CA GLU A 217 -19.38 12.11 -52.23
C GLU A 217 -20.16 10.80 -52.22
N GLU A 218 -21.48 10.85 -52.21
CA GLU A 218 -22.50 9.80 -52.28
C GLU A 218 -21.97 8.35 -52.41
N GLY A 219 -21.31 7.85 -51.31
CA GLY A 219 -20.87 6.44 -51.22
C GLY A 219 -19.44 6.15 -51.65
N ALA A 220 -18.72 7.06 -52.29
CA ALA A 220 -17.30 6.93 -52.59
C ALA A 220 -16.49 7.97 -51.81
N ARG A 221 -15.40 7.55 -51.14
CA ARG A 221 -14.47 8.47 -50.50
C ARG A 221 -13.31 8.76 -51.46
N GLY A 222 -13.29 9.96 -52.00
CA GLY A 222 -12.20 10.48 -52.84
C GLY A 222 -11.13 11.15 -51.99
N LEU A 223 -9.87 11.04 -52.41
CA LEU A 223 -8.76 11.81 -51.84
C LEU A 223 -8.33 12.90 -52.80
N LEU A 224 -8.24 14.13 -52.34
CA LEU A 224 -7.68 15.25 -53.11
C LEU A 224 -6.17 15.24 -53.09
N GLY A 225 -5.52 14.46 -53.96
CA GLY A 225 -4.08 14.33 -53.98
C GLY A 225 -3.34 15.62 -54.32
N GLU A 226 -3.95 16.53 -55.11
CA GLU A 226 -3.42 17.88 -55.32
C GLU A 226 -3.31 18.68 -54.05
N LEU A 227 -4.36 18.68 -53.22
CA LEU A 227 -4.34 19.35 -51.93
C LEU A 227 -3.29 18.75 -51.01
N VAL A 228 -3.24 17.41 -50.93
CA VAL A 228 -2.28 16.68 -50.11
C VAL A 228 -0.83 17.02 -50.57
N ALA A 229 -0.57 17.01 -51.86
CA ALA A 229 0.75 17.32 -52.38
C ALA A 229 1.15 18.80 -52.13
N ARG A 230 0.20 19.72 -52.20
CA ARG A 230 0.43 21.14 -51.90
C ARG A 230 0.74 21.33 -50.41
N GLU A 231 -0.07 20.80 -49.53
CA GLU A 231 0.12 20.95 -48.08
C GLU A 231 1.39 20.24 -47.59
N ALA A 232 1.71 19.09 -48.16
CA ALA A 232 2.97 18.39 -47.86
C ALA A 232 4.19 19.25 -48.26
N ARG A 233 4.17 19.88 -49.46
CA ARG A 233 5.22 20.80 -49.90
C ARG A 233 5.35 22.03 -49.02
N ILE A 234 4.23 22.63 -48.62
CA ILE A 234 4.20 23.78 -47.71
C ILE A 234 4.82 23.37 -46.36
N THR A 235 4.45 22.21 -45.80
CA THR A 235 4.99 21.72 -44.53
C THR A 235 6.49 21.41 -44.64
N LEU A 236 6.94 20.80 -45.72
CA LEU A 236 8.38 20.58 -45.98
C LEU A 236 9.15 21.92 -46.13
N GLY A 237 8.54 22.92 -46.78
CA GLY A 237 9.14 24.25 -46.94
C GLY A 237 9.27 25.05 -45.64
N GLN A 238 8.49 24.75 -44.64
CA GLN A 238 8.55 25.36 -43.29
C GLN A 238 9.71 24.82 -42.43
N LEU A 239 10.26 23.65 -42.79
CA LEU A 239 11.40 23.08 -42.06
C LEU A 239 12.73 23.76 -42.44
N PRO A 240 13.69 23.82 -41.52
CA PRO A 240 15.08 24.15 -41.84
C PRO A 240 15.61 23.27 -42.98
N ALA A 241 16.48 23.85 -43.82
CA ALA A 241 16.97 23.20 -45.04
C ALA A 241 17.61 21.83 -44.77
N ASP A 242 18.43 21.72 -43.75
CA ASP A 242 19.13 20.50 -43.35
C ASP A 242 18.16 19.38 -42.87
N LEU A 243 17.07 19.73 -42.18
CA LEU A 243 16.03 18.76 -41.82
C LEU A 243 15.21 18.33 -43.04
N ARG A 244 14.88 19.29 -43.92
CA ARG A 244 14.18 19.00 -45.17
C ARG A 244 14.99 18.08 -46.08
N ASP A 245 16.27 18.34 -46.22
CA ASP A 245 17.18 17.57 -47.09
C ASP A 245 17.45 16.16 -46.54
N ALA A 246 17.25 15.95 -45.22
CA ALA A 246 17.33 14.64 -44.60
C ALA A 246 16.12 13.73 -44.93
N ILE A 247 14.98 14.33 -45.38
CA ILE A 247 13.78 13.56 -45.73
C ILE A 247 13.97 12.92 -47.10
N LYS A 248 13.85 11.58 -47.15
CA LYS A 248 14.08 10.80 -48.39
C LYS A 248 12.86 10.00 -48.82
N ARG A 249 11.90 9.80 -47.95
CA ARG A 249 10.76 8.89 -48.18
C ARG A 249 9.45 9.54 -47.78
N ILE A 250 8.40 9.22 -48.53
CA ILE A 250 6.99 9.47 -48.19
C ILE A 250 6.35 8.10 -47.99
N ARG A 251 5.77 7.86 -46.82
CA ARG A 251 5.08 6.62 -46.49
C ARG A 251 3.59 6.86 -46.37
N LEU A 252 2.77 6.07 -47.06
CA LEU A 252 1.31 6.18 -47.08
C LEU A 252 0.70 5.04 -46.26
N PHE A 253 -0.19 5.40 -45.35
CA PHE A 253 -0.90 4.51 -44.47
C PHE A 253 -2.42 4.69 -44.60
N GLY A 254 -3.17 3.59 -44.64
CA GLY A 254 -4.63 3.63 -44.75
C GLY A 254 -5.21 2.44 -45.49
N PRO A 255 -6.47 2.53 -45.92
CA PRO A 255 -7.12 1.53 -46.76
C PRO A 255 -6.38 1.40 -48.10
N ARG A 256 -6.12 0.16 -48.49
CA ARG A 256 -5.23 -0.16 -49.63
C ARG A 256 -5.57 0.56 -50.91
N GLU A 257 -6.86 0.60 -51.26
CA GLU A 257 -7.34 1.22 -52.51
C GLU A 257 -7.05 2.74 -52.50
N GLN A 258 -7.44 3.41 -51.42
CA GLN A 258 -7.28 4.85 -51.27
C GLN A 258 -5.80 5.30 -51.25
N ILE A 259 -4.94 4.54 -50.51
CA ILE A 259 -3.51 4.89 -50.45
C ILE A 259 -2.80 4.59 -51.76
N GLN A 260 -3.27 3.61 -52.55
CA GLN A 260 -2.71 3.35 -53.87
C GLN A 260 -3.09 4.46 -54.84
N GLU A 261 -4.33 4.89 -54.89
CA GLU A 261 -4.83 6.00 -55.70
C GLU A 261 -4.05 7.29 -55.36
N LEU A 262 -3.95 7.62 -54.05
CA LEU A 262 -3.15 8.76 -53.61
C LEU A 262 -1.68 8.63 -54.01
N ALA A 263 -1.09 7.44 -53.90
CA ALA A 263 0.29 7.21 -54.31
C ALA A 263 0.52 7.50 -55.80
N ASP A 264 -0.39 7.04 -56.65
CA ASP A 264 -0.28 7.23 -58.09
C ASP A 264 -0.41 8.70 -58.49
N GLU A 265 -1.23 9.48 -57.77
CA GLU A 265 -1.39 10.91 -57.98
C GLU A 265 -0.22 11.76 -57.48
N ILE A 266 0.36 11.45 -56.31
CA ILE A 266 1.43 12.24 -55.70
C ILE A 266 2.83 11.85 -56.18
N ARG A 267 3.04 10.61 -56.63
CA ARG A 267 4.34 10.04 -57.03
C ARG A 267 5.04 10.91 -58.07
N PRO A 268 4.40 11.32 -59.20
CA PRO A 268 5.08 12.16 -60.20
C PRO A 268 5.57 13.51 -59.64
N ARG A 269 4.90 14.02 -58.61
CA ARG A 269 5.16 15.33 -58.04
C ARG A 269 6.29 15.35 -56.99
N PHE A 270 6.59 14.21 -56.37
CA PHE A 270 7.60 14.09 -55.34
C PHE A 270 8.84 13.30 -55.76
N GLU A 271 8.69 12.27 -56.61
CA GLU A 271 9.84 11.50 -57.09
C GLU A 271 10.75 12.31 -57.99
N SER A 272 10.21 13.27 -58.73
CA SER A 272 11.02 14.25 -59.49
C SER A 272 11.91 15.10 -58.59
N GLY A 273 11.53 15.27 -57.31
CA GLY A 273 12.29 15.98 -56.25
C GLY A 273 13.18 15.04 -55.41
N GLY A 274 13.30 13.75 -55.78
CA GLY A 274 14.12 12.77 -55.06
C GLY A 274 13.48 12.12 -53.82
N LEU A 275 12.18 12.30 -53.62
CA LEU A 275 11.43 11.69 -52.49
C LEU A 275 10.76 10.41 -52.97
N LYS A 276 11.13 9.27 -52.42
CA LYS A 276 10.55 8.00 -52.77
C LYS A 276 9.18 7.81 -52.10
N VAL A 277 8.12 7.47 -52.88
CA VAL A 277 6.78 7.21 -52.38
C VAL A 277 6.57 5.73 -52.15
N GLU A 278 6.24 5.34 -50.90
CA GLU A 278 6.04 3.98 -50.45
C GLU A 278 4.64 3.79 -49.91
N VAL A 279 3.92 2.80 -50.42
CA VAL A 279 2.62 2.37 -49.89
C VAL A 279 2.86 1.28 -48.84
N VAL A 280 2.41 1.50 -47.59
CA VAL A 280 2.66 0.62 -46.46
C VAL A 280 1.37 -0.11 -46.11
N THR A 281 1.22 -1.34 -46.65
CA THR A 281 0.07 -2.21 -46.37
C THR A 281 0.34 -3.20 -45.25
N SER A 282 1.62 -3.48 -44.97
CA SER A 282 2.06 -4.36 -43.89
C SER A 282 3.40 -3.89 -43.32
N TYR A 283 3.70 -4.25 -42.10
CA TYR A 283 4.97 -3.89 -41.47
C TYR A 283 6.07 -4.90 -41.77
N PRO A 284 7.29 -4.43 -42.08
CA PRO A 284 8.46 -5.30 -42.14
C PRO A 284 8.78 -5.88 -40.75
N ALA A 285 9.42 -7.05 -40.73
CA ALA A 285 9.71 -7.80 -39.50
C ALA A 285 10.48 -6.98 -38.42
N ASN A 286 11.24 -5.98 -38.81
CA ASN A 286 12.11 -5.21 -37.93
C ASN A 286 11.46 -3.92 -37.38
N GLU A 287 10.27 -3.54 -37.83
CA GLU A 287 9.64 -2.27 -37.45
C GLU A 287 9.42 -2.15 -35.93
N PHE A 288 8.97 -3.21 -35.27
CA PHE A 288 8.66 -3.24 -33.84
C PHE A 288 9.61 -4.13 -33.02
N ALA A 289 10.78 -4.51 -33.56
CA ALA A 289 11.71 -5.48 -32.96
C ALA A 289 11.08 -6.87 -32.66
N LYS A 290 9.88 -7.12 -33.18
CA LYS A 290 9.16 -8.39 -33.13
C LYS A 290 8.34 -8.56 -34.43
N THR A 291 8.30 -9.77 -34.94
CA THR A 291 7.57 -10.08 -36.16
C THR A 291 6.07 -9.98 -35.92
N ILE A 292 5.39 -9.21 -36.74
CA ILE A 292 3.92 -9.19 -36.87
C ILE A 292 3.56 -10.05 -38.07
N PRO A 293 2.45 -10.82 -38.07
CA PRO A 293 2.03 -11.58 -39.23
C PRO A 293 1.92 -10.67 -40.47
N PRO A 294 2.51 -11.05 -41.62
CA PRO A 294 2.61 -10.18 -42.78
C PRO A 294 1.26 -9.82 -43.42
N GLU A 295 0.23 -10.61 -43.17
CA GLU A 295 -1.14 -10.38 -43.66
C GLU A 295 -1.92 -9.38 -42.76
N THR A 296 -1.32 -8.88 -41.67
CA THR A 296 -2.00 -7.97 -40.77
C THR A 296 -1.99 -6.56 -41.39
N PRO A 297 -3.16 -5.99 -41.70
CA PRO A 297 -3.21 -4.64 -42.20
C PRO A 297 -2.70 -3.64 -41.15
N VAL A 298 -1.99 -2.65 -41.62
CA VAL A 298 -1.48 -1.55 -40.79
C VAL A 298 -2.63 -0.70 -40.29
N SER A 299 -2.65 -0.41 -38.99
CA SER A 299 -3.61 0.53 -38.39
C SER A 299 -3.03 1.19 -37.14
N ASP A 300 -3.61 2.30 -36.74
CA ASP A 300 -3.23 3.04 -35.55
C ASP A 300 -3.34 2.18 -34.28
N ALA A 301 -4.46 1.44 -34.15
CA ALA A 301 -4.70 0.54 -33.03
C ALA A 301 -3.63 -0.57 -32.91
N LEU A 302 -3.30 -1.21 -34.07
CA LEU A 302 -2.26 -2.24 -34.13
C LEU A 302 -0.90 -1.69 -33.72
N SER A 303 -0.52 -0.57 -34.33
CA SER A 303 0.81 0.05 -34.21
C SER A 303 1.07 0.52 -32.79
N LEU A 304 0.08 1.18 -32.17
CA LEU A 304 0.18 1.67 -30.82
C LEU A 304 0.28 0.51 -29.79
N ALA A 305 -0.52 -0.53 -29.98
CA ALA A 305 -0.44 -1.74 -29.14
C ALA A 305 0.91 -2.45 -29.29
N ALA A 306 1.42 -2.59 -30.51
CA ALA A 306 2.69 -3.23 -30.81
C ALA A 306 3.86 -2.47 -30.16
N ARG A 307 3.89 -1.15 -30.26
CA ARG A 307 4.90 -0.31 -29.60
C ARG A 307 4.87 -0.47 -28.10
N HIS A 308 3.71 -0.36 -27.50
CA HIS A 308 3.57 -0.45 -26.03
C HIS A 308 3.97 -1.83 -25.49
N ILE A 309 3.56 -2.94 -26.16
CA ILE A 309 3.97 -4.31 -25.79
C ILE A 309 5.48 -4.52 -25.93
N THR A 310 6.11 -3.90 -26.91
CA THR A 310 7.57 -4.00 -27.13
C THR A 310 8.37 -3.08 -26.21
N GLY A 311 7.71 -2.25 -25.39
CA GLY A 311 8.33 -1.36 -24.43
C GLY A 311 8.97 -0.11 -25.07
N ARG A 312 8.60 0.21 -26.30
CA ARG A 312 9.01 1.45 -26.95
C ARG A 312 8.08 2.58 -26.50
N SER A 313 8.64 3.67 -26.00
CA SER A 313 7.87 4.86 -25.64
C SER A 313 7.36 5.57 -26.89
N ASP A 314 6.18 6.13 -26.81
CA ASP A 314 5.68 7.06 -27.81
C ASP A 314 6.28 8.46 -27.57
N PRO A 315 6.60 9.23 -28.61
CA PRO A 315 7.08 10.60 -28.44
C PRO A 315 6.03 11.49 -27.76
N PHE A 316 4.75 11.19 -27.91
CA PHE A 316 3.65 11.93 -27.33
C PHE A 316 2.75 11.05 -26.46
N GLU A 317 2.94 11.12 -25.16
CA GLU A 317 2.12 10.44 -24.16
C GLU A 317 1.26 11.48 -23.42
N PHE A 318 -0.07 11.38 -23.55
CA PHE A 318 -1.02 12.34 -23.00
C PHE A 318 -1.69 11.84 -21.71
N ARG A 319 -1.30 10.70 -21.21
CA ARG A 319 -1.80 10.29 -19.91
C ARG A 319 -1.04 11.04 -18.83
N PRO A 320 -1.77 11.74 -17.91
CA PRO A 320 -1.10 12.36 -16.79
C PRO A 320 -0.29 11.30 -16.03
N PRO A 321 0.98 11.58 -15.70
CA PRO A 321 1.77 10.64 -14.92
C PRO A 321 1.00 10.33 -13.65
N LYS A 322 0.82 9.04 -13.34
CA LYS A 322 0.18 8.61 -12.09
C LYS A 322 1.04 9.11 -10.94
N VAL A 323 0.73 10.31 -10.48
CA VAL A 323 1.36 10.88 -9.30
C VAL A 323 0.94 9.99 -8.15
N SER A 324 1.87 9.26 -7.56
CA SER A 324 1.56 8.43 -6.40
C SER A 324 0.96 9.33 -5.31
N ALA A 325 0.08 8.78 -4.47
CA ALA A 325 -0.50 9.55 -3.36
C ALA A 325 0.59 10.25 -2.53
N TRP A 326 1.75 9.63 -2.38
CA TRP A 326 2.95 10.20 -1.78
C TRP A 326 3.51 11.40 -2.54
N GLN A 327 3.60 11.35 -3.86
CA GLN A 327 4.05 12.49 -4.67
C GLN A 327 3.07 13.66 -4.63
N ARG A 328 1.75 13.42 -4.56
CA ARG A 328 0.75 14.49 -4.35
C ARG A 328 0.89 15.17 -2.99
N VAL A 329 1.23 14.43 -1.95
CA VAL A 329 1.49 14.98 -0.62
C VAL A 329 2.81 15.74 -0.61
N THR A 330 3.87 15.18 -1.19
CA THR A 330 5.19 15.81 -1.20
C THR A 330 5.28 17.04 -2.11
N SER A 331 4.53 17.10 -3.22
CA SER A 331 4.51 18.26 -4.11
C SER A 331 3.77 19.47 -3.52
N LYS A 332 2.84 19.26 -2.57
CA LYS A 332 2.16 20.35 -1.85
C LYS A 332 3.05 21.05 -0.81
N TYR A 333 4.18 20.45 -0.44
CA TYR A 333 5.08 21.00 0.56
C TYR A 333 6.42 21.38 -0.09
N ALA A 334 6.78 22.67 -0.01
CA ALA A 334 8.09 23.12 -0.47
C ALA A 334 9.22 22.31 0.18
N PRO A 335 10.30 21.97 -0.54
CA PRO A 335 11.35 21.04 -0.07
C PRO A 335 12.00 21.45 1.26
N GLY A 336 11.99 22.75 1.59
CA GLY A 336 12.45 23.27 2.89
C GLY A 336 11.55 22.94 4.07
N ARG A 337 10.22 22.86 3.87
CA ARG A 337 9.27 22.48 4.93
C ARG A 337 9.26 20.98 5.20
N LEU A 338 9.39 20.16 4.15
CA LEU A 338 9.51 18.70 4.27
C LEU A 338 10.75 18.28 5.09
N ARG A 339 11.90 18.97 4.89
CA ARG A 339 13.10 18.74 5.71
C ARG A 339 12.87 19.06 7.19
N LYS A 340 12.16 20.15 7.49
CA LYS A 340 11.83 20.52 8.89
C LYS A 340 10.87 19.52 9.53
N ILE A 341 9.85 19.04 8.80
CA ILE A 341 8.90 18.03 9.29
C ILE A 341 9.60 16.68 9.49
N ALA A 342 10.46 16.28 8.55
CA ALA A 342 11.25 15.05 8.68
C ALA A 342 12.23 15.11 9.85
N ALA A 343 12.89 16.27 10.08
CA ALA A 343 13.76 16.48 11.21
C ALA A 343 12.98 16.46 12.55
N ALA A 344 11.80 17.07 12.61
CA ALA A 344 10.93 17.02 13.78
C ALA A 344 10.44 15.60 14.08
N ALA A 345 10.02 14.86 13.07
CA ALA A 345 9.62 13.45 13.21
C ALA A 345 10.78 12.56 13.68
N ALA A 346 11.98 12.77 13.14
CA ALA A 346 13.19 12.07 13.58
C ALA A 346 13.57 12.41 15.04
N ALA A 347 13.41 13.67 15.46
CA ALA A 347 13.64 14.09 16.84
C ALA A 347 12.65 13.42 17.81
N VAL A 348 11.35 13.40 17.46
CA VAL A 348 10.32 12.70 18.26
C VAL A 348 10.61 11.20 18.36
N LEU A 349 11.01 10.57 17.25
CA LEU A 349 11.37 9.15 17.25
C LEU A 349 12.58 8.88 18.16
N MET A 350 13.61 9.74 18.12
CA MET A 350 14.77 9.62 19.02
C MET A 350 14.38 9.76 20.49
N VAL A 351 13.47 10.69 20.83
CA VAL A 351 12.98 10.84 22.20
C VAL A 351 12.23 9.60 22.65
N VAL A 352 11.34 9.05 21.82
CA VAL A 352 10.59 7.82 22.15
C VAL A 352 11.53 6.61 22.32
N VAL A 353 12.49 6.44 21.42
CA VAL A 353 13.51 5.38 21.53
C VAL A 353 14.37 5.59 22.78
N GLY A 354 14.77 6.83 23.07
CA GLY A 354 15.54 7.19 24.27
C GLY A 354 14.77 6.88 25.56
N LEU A 355 13.49 7.22 25.63
CA LEU A 355 12.64 6.90 26.79
C LEU A 355 12.47 5.38 26.96
N PHE A 356 12.26 4.66 25.85
CA PHE A 356 12.16 3.20 25.90
C PHE A 356 13.47 2.54 26.35
N ALA A 357 14.60 3.01 25.83
CA ALA A 357 15.93 2.53 26.25
C ALA A 357 16.19 2.82 27.73
N PHE A 358 15.80 4.02 28.20
CA PHE A 358 15.91 4.39 29.60
C PHE A 358 15.03 3.52 30.51
N GLN A 359 13.80 3.23 30.11
CA GLN A 359 12.93 2.29 30.84
C GLN A 359 13.53 0.88 30.89
N GLN A 360 14.06 0.39 29.79
CA GLN A 360 14.72 -0.94 29.75
C GLN A 360 15.96 -0.96 30.64
N TRP A 361 16.74 0.12 30.66
CA TRP A 361 17.91 0.23 31.55
C TRP A 361 17.51 0.26 33.03
N GLN A 362 16.45 1.01 33.41
CA GLN A 362 15.90 1.00 34.77
C GLN A 362 15.40 -0.40 35.17
N LEU A 363 14.66 -1.07 34.27
CA LEU A 363 14.18 -2.42 34.51
C LEU A 363 15.34 -3.43 34.67
N ALA A 364 16.37 -3.31 33.86
CA ALA A 364 17.56 -4.16 33.99
C ALA A 364 18.27 -3.93 35.33
N ARG A 365 18.40 -2.66 35.77
CA ARG A 365 18.97 -2.28 37.07
C ARG A 365 18.16 -2.83 38.24
N LEU A 366 16.82 -2.69 38.17
CA LEU A 366 15.92 -3.23 39.21
C LEU A 366 15.94 -4.77 39.24
N ARG A 367 15.99 -5.43 38.08
CA ARG A 367 16.13 -6.87 38.00
C ARG A 367 17.44 -7.37 38.59
N SER A 368 18.54 -6.66 38.36
CA SER A 368 19.83 -7.00 38.96
C SER A 368 19.82 -6.85 40.48
N GLN A 369 19.21 -5.79 41.01
CA GLN A 369 19.03 -5.62 42.46
C GLN A 369 18.12 -6.69 43.03
N TRP A 370 17.05 -7.04 42.37
CA TRP A 370 16.16 -8.14 42.79
C TRP A 370 16.89 -9.50 42.78
N ALA A 371 17.68 -9.76 41.73
CA ALA A 371 18.48 -10.99 41.65
C ALA A 371 19.51 -11.11 42.79
N SER A 372 20.10 -10.00 43.22
CA SER A 372 21.02 -9.98 44.36
C SER A 372 20.32 -10.16 45.70
N MET A 373 19.08 -9.73 45.86
CA MET A 373 18.27 -9.85 47.09
C MET A 373 17.52 -11.19 47.19
N SER A 374 17.18 -11.80 46.06
CA SER A 374 16.43 -13.06 46.00
C SER A 374 17.02 -14.19 46.87
N PRO A 375 18.33 -14.44 46.89
CA PRO A 375 18.93 -15.49 47.76
C PRO A 375 18.79 -15.15 49.25
N LYS A 376 18.81 -13.86 49.63
CA LYS A 376 18.60 -13.40 51.00
C LYS A 376 17.16 -13.64 51.46
N VAL A 377 16.21 -13.30 50.60
CA VAL A 377 14.78 -13.52 50.86
C VAL A 377 14.45 -15.01 50.96
N LYS A 378 15.04 -15.85 50.08
CA LYS A 378 14.91 -17.33 50.21
C LYS A 378 15.44 -17.88 51.52
N LYS A 379 16.62 -17.39 51.98
CA LYS A 379 17.17 -17.79 53.27
C LYS A 379 16.28 -17.34 54.42
N LEU A 380 15.74 -16.11 54.39
CA LEU A 380 14.86 -15.62 55.42
C LEU A 380 13.56 -16.44 55.49
N ASN A 381 12.97 -16.75 54.37
CA ASN A 381 11.76 -17.60 54.29
C ASN A 381 12.03 -19.02 54.79
N GLN A 382 13.22 -19.58 54.52
CA GLN A 382 13.59 -20.86 55.07
C GLN A 382 13.71 -20.86 56.60
N VAL A 383 14.36 -19.81 57.16
CA VAL A 383 14.46 -19.64 58.61
C VAL A 383 13.07 -19.41 59.21
N GLN A 384 12.22 -18.63 58.59
CA GLN A 384 10.87 -18.39 59.06
C GLN A 384 10.00 -19.65 58.99
N ALA A 385 10.15 -20.47 57.98
CA ALA A 385 9.51 -21.79 57.89
C ALA A 385 10.00 -22.76 58.99
N GLN A 386 11.29 -22.72 59.32
CA GLN A 386 11.83 -23.49 60.41
C GLN A 386 11.26 -23.01 61.78
N ILE A 387 11.23 -21.70 62.01
CA ILE A 387 10.63 -21.12 63.22
C ILE A 387 9.15 -21.54 63.35
N GLN A 388 8.36 -21.43 62.27
CA GLN A 388 6.96 -21.88 62.28
C GLN A 388 6.82 -23.37 62.57
N LYS A 389 7.75 -24.21 62.04
CA LYS A 389 7.69 -25.67 62.27
C LYS A 389 7.98 -26.05 63.72
N TYR A 390 8.87 -25.34 64.43
CA TYR A 390 9.26 -25.66 65.82
C TYR A 390 8.50 -24.82 66.85
N ARG A 391 7.80 -23.80 66.50
CA ARG A 391 7.01 -22.92 67.41
C ARG A 391 5.97 -23.68 68.23
N PRO A 392 5.23 -24.67 67.70
CA PRO A 392 4.26 -25.44 68.54
C PRO A 392 4.90 -26.21 69.67
N TRP A 393 6.13 -26.65 69.51
CA TRP A 393 6.84 -27.42 70.52
C TRP A 393 7.22 -26.59 71.73
N PHE A 394 7.36 -25.31 71.60
CA PHE A 394 7.73 -24.41 72.71
C PHE A 394 6.52 -23.82 73.39
N ASP A 395 5.47 -23.52 72.66
CA ASP A 395 4.29 -22.81 73.20
C ASP A 395 3.37 -23.78 74.00
N GLU A 396 3.24 -25.03 73.61
CA GLU A 396 2.28 -25.98 74.25
C GLU A 396 2.81 -26.55 75.55
N SER A 397 4.09 -26.87 75.70
CA SER A 397 4.66 -27.52 76.89
C SER A 397 4.60 -26.65 78.15
N PHE A 398 4.82 -25.37 78.03
CA PHE A 398 4.76 -24.43 79.16
C PHE A 398 3.34 -24.16 79.64
N ARG A 399 2.38 -24.26 78.78
CA ARG A 399 0.96 -24.00 79.08
C ARG A 399 0.38 -25.06 79.92
N TYR A 400 0.56 -26.31 79.59
CA TYR A 400 0.05 -27.49 80.43
C TYR A 400 0.70 -27.54 81.80
N LEU A 401 1.99 -27.21 81.85
CA LEU A 401 2.69 -27.12 83.15
C LEU A 401 2.15 -25.97 84.03
N GLY A 402 1.80 -24.85 83.41
CA GLY A 402 1.17 -23.70 84.12
C GLY A 402 -0.18 -24.12 84.69
N ILE A 403 -1.06 -24.80 83.95
CA ILE A 403 -2.37 -25.30 84.42
C ILE A 403 -2.15 -26.33 85.54
N MET A 404 -1.24 -27.29 85.37
CA MET A 404 -0.88 -28.24 86.38
C MET A 404 -0.48 -27.57 87.70
N ARG A 405 0.37 -26.57 87.68
CA ARG A 405 0.85 -25.85 88.83
C ARG A 405 -0.32 -25.11 89.54
N ASP A 406 -1.16 -24.46 88.75
CA ASP A 406 -2.31 -23.66 89.33
C ASP A 406 -3.39 -24.60 89.92
N VAL A 407 -3.62 -25.76 89.36
CA VAL A 407 -4.45 -26.77 89.93
C VAL A 407 -3.83 -27.39 91.20
N ALA A 408 -2.54 -27.76 91.19
CA ALA A 408 -1.82 -28.27 92.33
C ALA A 408 -1.83 -27.32 93.54
N ASN A 409 -1.67 -26.02 93.31
CA ASN A 409 -1.72 -24.99 94.35
C ASN A 409 -3.08 -24.82 95.01
N ALA A 410 -4.15 -25.28 94.41
CA ALA A 410 -5.52 -25.24 94.99
C ALA A 410 -5.76 -26.37 95.99
N PHE A 411 -4.97 -27.44 95.95
CA PHE A 411 -5.07 -28.50 96.94
C PHE A 411 -4.39 -28.08 98.25
N THR A 412 -4.89 -28.63 99.31
CA THR A 412 -4.35 -28.40 100.66
C THR A 412 -3.09 -29.20 100.90
N ALA A 413 -2.05 -28.55 101.48
CA ALA A 413 -0.76 -29.21 101.75
C ALA A 413 -0.73 -30.27 102.85
N ASP A 414 -1.82 -30.35 103.59
CA ASP A 414 -1.98 -31.26 104.72
C ASP A 414 -2.33 -32.71 104.34
N GLY A 415 -2.52 -32.98 103.01
CA GLY A 415 -2.87 -34.31 102.53
C GLY A 415 -4.36 -34.74 102.69
N SER A 416 -5.18 -33.86 103.25
CA SER A 416 -6.60 -34.11 103.50
C SER A 416 -7.46 -34.29 102.27
N VAL A 417 -6.94 -33.78 101.11
CA VAL A 417 -7.52 -33.93 99.77
C VAL A 417 -6.41 -34.41 98.80
N THR A 418 -6.60 -35.56 98.21
CA THR A 418 -5.60 -36.13 97.26
C THR A 418 -6.23 -36.32 95.87
N ALA A 419 -5.57 -35.83 94.91
CA ALA A 419 -5.92 -36.08 93.53
C ALA A 419 -5.40 -37.44 93.06
N LYS A 420 -6.28 -38.26 92.51
CA LYS A 420 -5.96 -39.60 91.97
C LYS A 420 -5.64 -39.53 90.46
N THR A 421 -6.39 -38.75 89.72
CA THR A 421 -6.17 -38.55 88.31
C THR A 421 -6.39 -37.08 87.93
N LEU A 422 -5.52 -36.51 87.12
CA LEU A 422 -5.65 -35.20 86.52
C LEU A 422 -5.48 -35.37 85.02
N GLY A 423 -6.53 -35.08 84.28
CA GLY A 423 -6.52 -35.08 82.81
C GLY A 423 -6.66 -33.67 82.27
N ILE A 424 -5.78 -33.26 81.38
CA ILE A 424 -5.85 -31.97 80.65
C ILE A 424 -5.98 -32.28 79.15
N ARG A 425 -7.06 -31.86 78.56
CA ARG A 425 -7.34 -32.05 77.10
C ARG A 425 -7.66 -30.72 76.45
N GLU A 426 -7.18 -30.53 75.24
CA GLU A 426 -7.58 -29.34 74.44
C GLU A 426 -8.98 -29.57 73.89
N VAL A 427 -9.83 -28.56 73.95
CA VAL A 427 -11.18 -28.61 73.39
C VAL A 427 -11.14 -28.35 71.93
N SER A 428 -11.16 -29.41 71.07
CA SER A 428 -10.95 -29.36 69.64
C SER A 428 -12.14 -29.69 68.76
N GLU A 429 -13.39 -29.83 69.32
CA GLU A 429 -14.53 -30.23 68.54
C GLU A 429 -15.73 -29.22 68.65
N GLY A 430 -16.11 -28.64 67.49
CA GLY A 430 -17.31 -27.88 67.28
C GLY A 430 -17.13 -26.57 66.50
N ARG A 431 -18.24 -26.08 65.92
CA ARG A 431 -18.31 -24.86 65.06
C ARG A 431 -17.89 -23.55 65.78
N GLU A 432 -17.62 -23.62 67.07
CA GLU A 432 -17.15 -22.56 67.96
C GLU A 432 -15.62 -22.54 68.11
N ALA A 433 -14.91 -23.41 67.37
CA ALA A 433 -13.45 -23.57 67.46
C ALA A 433 -12.63 -22.32 67.02
N ALA A 434 -13.24 -21.30 66.43
CA ALA A 434 -12.56 -20.03 66.06
C ALA A 434 -12.38 -19.07 67.27
N GLU A 435 -13.30 -19.12 68.26
CA GLU A 435 -13.21 -18.32 69.49
C GLU A 435 -12.55 -19.08 70.65
N ALA A 436 -12.46 -20.40 70.56
CA ALA A 436 -11.92 -21.27 71.59
C ALA A 436 -10.43 -21.55 71.53
N ARG A 437 -9.66 -20.79 70.75
CA ARG A 437 -8.20 -20.91 70.77
C ARG A 437 -7.64 -20.63 72.16
N GLY A 438 -7.39 -21.71 72.90
CA GLY A 438 -6.79 -21.62 74.22
C GLY A 438 -7.61 -22.13 75.38
N LEU A 439 -8.72 -22.80 75.09
CA LEU A 439 -9.51 -23.50 76.17
C LEU A 439 -8.99 -24.92 76.39
N SER A 440 -8.57 -25.21 77.59
CA SER A 440 -8.18 -26.57 78.00
C SER A 440 -9.25 -27.12 79.00
N ALA A 441 -9.83 -28.29 78.70
CA ALA A 441 -10.71 -28.98 79.62
C ALA A 441 -9.84 -29.75 80.64
N VAL A 442 -10.03 -29.45 81.84
CA VAL A 442 -9.36 -30.06 82.96
C VAL A 442 -10.34 -30.96 83.74
N SER A 443 -10.06 -32.25 83.84
CA SER A 443 -10.80 -33.18 84.64
C SER A 443 -9.95 -33.72 85.79
N CYS A 444 -10.43 -33.72 87.00
CA CYS A 444 -9.72 -34.24 88.13
C CYS A 444 -10.61 -35.12 89.01
N SER A 445 -10.11 -36.26 89.38
CA SER A 445 -10.80 -37.09 90.38
C SER A 445 -9.86 -37.40 91.56
N GLY A 446 -10.44 -37.57 92.77
CA GLY A 446 -9.62 -37.75 93.93
C GLY A 446 -10.48 -38.22 95.18
N ASN A 447 -9.78 -38.34 96.28
CA ASN A 447 -10.36 -38.71 97.55
C ASN A 447 -10.13 -37.60 98.62
N ALA A 448 -11.10 -37.42 99.53
CA ALA A 448 -10.97 -36.46 100.60
C ALA A 448 -11.46 -37.05 101.92
N GLU A 449 -10.92 -36.65 103.00
CA GLU A 449 -11.27 -37.15 104.31
C GLU A 449 -12.55 -36.51 104.87
N ASN A 450 -12.79 -35.25 104.43
CA ASN A 450 -13.89 -34.48 105.04
C ASN A 450 -14.60 -33.60 103.94
N TYR A 451 -15.95 -33.42 104.08
CA TYR A 451 -16.72 -32.63 103.16
C TYR A 451 -16.28 -31.13 103.09
N ALA A 452 -15.93 -30.58 104.28
CA ALA A 452 -15.47 -29.19 104.36
C ALA A 452 -14.18 -28.90 103.56
N THR A 453 -13.27 -29.88 103.57
CA THR A 453 -11.99 -29.73 102.84
C THR A 453 -12.17 -29.78 101.29
N VAL A 454 -13.14 -30.63 100.83
CA VAL A 454 -13.50 -30.69 99.38
C VAL A 454 -14.10 -29.38 98.93
N VAL A 455 -15.04 -28.84 99.73
CA VAL A 455 -15.68 -27.54 99.41
C VAL A 455 -14.67 -26.41 99.35
N THR A 456 -13.69 -26.41 100.30
CA THR A 456 -12.61 -25.43 100.30
C THR A 456 -11.71 -25.49 99.03
N THR A 457 -11.42 -26.72 98.61
CA THR A 457 -10.65 -26.97 97.40
C THR A 457 -11.42 -26.57 96.15
N ILE A 458 -12.73 -26.86 96.10
CA ILE A 458 -13.58 -26.43 94.98
C ILE A 458 -13.69 -24.89 94.93
N HIS A 459 -13.82 -24.21 96.04
CA HIS A 459 -13.83 -22.76 96.11
C HIS A 459 -12.50 -22.16 95.62
N LYS A 460 -11.37 -22.74 95.98
CA LYS A 460 -10.06 -22.32 95.57
C LYS A 460 -9.88 -22.54 94.02
N LEU A 461 -10.36 -23.71 93.53
CA LEU A 461 -10.31 -24.00 92.11
C LEU A 461 -11.21 -23.04 91.27
N GLY A 462 -12.41 -22.75 91.78
CA GLY A 462 -13.31 -21.80 91.10
C GLY A 462 -12.84 -20.32 91.16
N ALA A 463 -11.98 -20.01 92.10
CA ALA A 463 -11.37 -18.68 92.27
C ALA A 463 -10.11 -18.44 91.32
N ILE A 464 -9.65 -19.47 90.62
CA ILE A 464 -8.54 -19.35 89.66
C ILE A 464 -9.00 -18.55 88.46
N ASN A 465 -8.33 -17.52 88.13
CA ASN A 465 -8.63 -16.64 86.94
C ASN A 465 -8.64 -17.49 85.67
N GLY A 466 -9.71 -17.42 84.87
CA GLY A 466 -9.84 -18.12 83.60
C GLY A 466 -10.56 -19.47 83.70
N VAL A 467 -11.03 -19.89 84.84
CA VAL A 467 -11.87 -21.09 85.03
C VAL A 467 -13.33 -20.80 84.66
N THR A 468 -13.86 -21.56 83.73
CA THR A 468 -15.26 -21.46 83.30
C THR A 468 -15.87 -22.86 83.27
N ASN A 469 -17.17 -22.94 83.27
CA ASN A 469 -17.93 -24.21 83.20
C ASN A 469 -17.53 -25.24 84.29
N PHE A 470 -17.37 -24.77 85.54
CA PHE A 470 -16.96 -25.61 86.66
C PHE A 470 -18.11 -26.52 87.11
N ASN A 471 -17.89 -27.81 86.97
CA ASN A 471 -18.84 -28.87 87.40
C ASN A 471 -18.16 -29.81 88.42
N TYR A 472 -18.85 -30.18 89.42
CA TYR A 472 -18.29 -31.12 90.43
C TYR A 472 -19.33 -32.13 90.92
N GLN A 473 -18.88 -33.31 91.32
CA GLN A 473 -19.67 -34.35 91.91
C GLN A 473 -18.91 -34.93 93.13
N ILE A 474 -19.61 -35.10 94.24
CA ILE A 474 -19.10 -35.72 95.50
C ILE A 474 -19.88 -36.95 95.79
N ARG A 475 -19.27 -38.13 96.06
CA ARG A 475 -19.91 -39.37 96.29
C ARG A 475 -19.26 -40.12 97.50
N GLY A 476 -20.05 -40.84 98.37
CA GLY A 476 -19.61 -41.73 99.41
C GLY A 476 -19.57 -41.12 100.82
N LYS A 477 -19.35 -42.00 101.85
CA LYS A 477 -19.11 -41.65 103.28
C LYS A 477 -17.63 -42.01 103.52
N THR A 478 -16.85 -41.21 104.15
CA THR A 478 -15.43 -41.23 104.46
C THR A 478 -14.64 -42.54 104.08
N PRO A 479 -13.64 -42.50 103.15
CA PRO A 479 -13.20 -41.33 102.42
C PRO A 479 -14.13 -41.01 101.25
N MET A 480 -14.43 -39.69 101.07
CA MET A 480 -15.33 -39.21 100.04
C MET A 480 -14.55 -39.10 98.68
N GLN A 481 -15.20 -39.58 97.62
CA GLN A 481 -14.66 -39.42 96.27
C GLN A 481 -15.24 -38.14 95.64
N PHE A 482 -14.39 -37.38 95.02
CA PHE A 482 -14.81 -36.23 94.26
C PHE A 482 -14.34 -36.29 92.81
N THR A 483 -15.13 -35.71 91.92
CA THR A 483 -14.72 -35.47 90.51
C THR A 483 -15.13 -34.05 90.21
N PHE A 484 -14.25 -33.31 89.60
CA PHE A 484 -14.54 -32.01 89.05
C PHE A 484 -14.01 -31.89 87.67
N ASP A 485 -14.74 -31.18 86.82
CA ASP A 485 -14.46 -30.85 85.44
C ASP A 485 -14.65 -29.36 85.26
N PHE A 486 -13.70 -28.70 84.59
CA PHE A 486 -13.80 -27.30 84.27
C PHE A 486 -13.03 -26.98 83.03
N GLN A 487 -13.31 -25.81 82.40
CA GLN A 487 -12.53 -25.31 81.29
C GLN A 487 -11.72 -24.16 81.80
N MET A 488 -10.46 -24.09 81.29
CA MET A 488 -9.53 -23.03 81.67
C MET A 488 -8.98 -22.36 80.45
N THR A 489 -9.17 -21.05 80.36
CA THR A 489 -8.51 -20.20 79.36
C THR A 489 -7.09 -19.88 79.79
N GLY A 490 -6.10 -20.43 79.04
CA GLY A 490 -4.69 -20.08 79.29
C GLY A 490 -4.41 -18.69 78.75
N GLY A 491 -4.45 -17.70 79.60
CA GLY A 491 -3.92 -16.37 79.28
C GLY A 491 -2.39 -16.41 79.28
N PRO A 492 -1.73 -15.68 78.38
CA PRO A 492 -0.32 -15.44 78.47
C PRO A 492 -0.01 -14.60 79.72
N ARG A 493 0.90 -15.04 80.57
CA ARG A 493 1.61 -14.13 81.48
C ARG A 493 2.81 -13.60 80.80
#